data_b323f6bc5da91498350be1e545c7b2f8
#
_entry.id   b323f6bc5da91498350be1e545c7b2f8
#
_cell.length_a   1.000
_cell.length_b   1.000
_cell.length_c   1.000
_cell.angle_alpha   90.00
_cell.angle_beta   90.00
_cell.angle_gamma   90.00
#
_symmetry.space_group_name_H-M   'P 1'
#
loop_
_entity.id
_entity.type
_entity.pdbx_description
1 polymer ?
#
loop_
_entity_poly.entity_id
_entity_poly.type
_entity_poly.pdbx_seq_one_letter_code
_entity_poly.pdbx_strand_id
1 'polypeptide(L)'
;QIFMRGISDGGNVNQSLQGPAVAIYLDESPVTMIGDNLDVHVYDIERVESLTGPQGTLYGAASQAGNLKIITKKPSSEFDSGFNLSAESTRGGDGSTMVEGFVNIPLSQNAALRFVGFNDRDGGFIDSVNDSITYPVSGITRSNEVFVEDNFNDAVKDGYRAALRVDLSENWTLDVNYMGQ
;
A
#
# COMPACT_ATOMS: atom_id res chain seq x y z
N GLN A 1 9.64 -5.44 -1.99
CA GLN A 1 10.24 -5.57 -3.34
C GLN A 1 9.47 -6.62 -4.16
N ILE A 2 9.11 -6.30 -5.40
CA ILE A 2 8.36 -7.19 -6.29
C ILE A 2 9.31 -7.85 -7.28
N PHE A 3 9.22 -9.19 -7.36
CA PHE A 3 9.96 -10.00 -8.32
C PHE A 3 9.02 -10.48 -9.43
N MET A 4 9.42 -10.29 -10.68
CA MET A 4 8.70 -10.84 -11.81
C MET A 4 9.65 -11.67 -12.67
N ARG A 5 9.37 -12.98 -12.77
CA ARG A 5 10.25 -13.97 -13.43
C ARG A 5 11.70 -13.92 -12.93
N GLY A 6 11.89 -13.69 -11.64
CA GLY A 6 13.21 -13.59 -11.04
C GLY A 6 13.95 -12.27 -11.27
N ILE A 7 13.33 -11.31 -11.94
CA ILE A 7 13.89 -9.98 -12.17
C ILE A 7 13.30 -9.02 -11.13
N SER A 8 14.17 -8.30 -10.46
CA SER A 8 13.84 -7.18 -9.58
C SER A 8 14.84 -6.05 -9.81
N ASP A 9 14.61 -4.90 -9.23
CA ASP A 9 15.45 -3.70 -9.31
C ASP A 9 16.77 -3.79 -8.52
N GLY A 10 17.05 -4.91 -7.89
CA GLY A 10 18.24 -5.10 -7.08
C GLY A 10 18.24 -4.38 -5.73
N GLY A 11 17.21 -3.59 -5.41
CA GLY A 11 16.86 -3.09 -4.07
C GLY A 11 17.92 -2.39 -3.23
N ASN A 12 18.98 -1.87 -3.82
CA ASN A 12 19.98 -1.12 -3.04
C ASN A 12 19.71 0.39 -3.13
N VAL A 13 18.84 0.87 -2.26
CA VAL A 13 18.40 2.28 -2.17
C VAL A 13 19.56 3.27 -2.04
N ASN A 14 20.71 2.79 -1.55
CA ASN A 14 21.87 3.64 -1.28
C ASN A 14 22.83 3.84 -2.47
N GLN A 15 22.68 3.11 -3.55
CA GLN A 15 23.68 3.14 -4.63
C GLN A 15 23.15 3.32 -6.05
N SER A 16 21.84 3.23 -6.28
CA SER A 16 21.30 3.43 -7.63
C SER A 16 20.06 4.31 -7.61
N LEU A 17 20.08 5.35 -8.40
CA LEU A 17 18.91 6.12 -8.83
C LEU A 17 18.06 5.31 -9.83
N GLN A 18 18.19 3.99 -9.84
CA GLN A 18 17.38 3.12 -10.70
C GLN A 18 16.02 2.95 -10.09
N GLY A 19 14.98 3.24 -10.86
CA GLY A 19 13.62 2.92 -10.51
C GLY A 19 13.38 1.40 -10.51
N PRO A 20 12.31 0.93 -9.89
CA PRO A 20 11.95 -0.48 -9.85
C PRO A 20 11.78 -1.05 -11.27
N ALA A 21 12.12 -2.34 -11.45
CA ALA A 21 11.96 -3.04 -12.73
C ALA A 21 10.50 -3.46 -13.01
N VAL A 22 9.67 -3.50 -11.95
CA VAL A 22 8.24 -3.80 -12.01
C VAL A 22 7.46 -2.58 -11.57
N ALA A 23 6.64 -2.03 -12.46
CA ALA A 23 5.76 -0.91 -12.12
C ALA A 23 4.49 -1.39 -11.43
N ILE A 24 4.03 -0.61 -10.46
CA ILE A 24 2.72 -0.80 -9.81
C ILE A 24 1.78 0.28 -10.27
N TYR A 25 0.58 -0.14 -10.64
CA TYR A 25 -0.54 0.73 -11.00
C TYR A 25 -1.71 0.50 -10.07
N LEU A 26 -2.30 1.57 -9.60
CA LEU A 26 -3.58 1.56 -8.93
C LEU A 26 -4.62 2.15 -9.89
N ASP A 27 -5.54 1.30 -10.34
CA ASP A 27 -6.40 1.58 -11.48
C ASP A 27 -5.56 1.98 -12.71
N GLU A 28 -5.69 3.20 -13.21
CA GLU A 28 -4.91 3.71 -14.34
C GLU A 28 -3.75 4.63 -13.93
N SER A 29 -3.52 4.80 -12.61
CA SER A 29 -2.49 5.72 -12.10
C SER A 29 -1.24 4.95 -11.67
N PRO A 30 -0.03 5.34 -12.12
CA PRO A 30 1.20 4.76 -11.63
C PRO A 30 1.44 5.19 -10.17
N VAL A 31 1.70 4.21 -9.30
CA VAL A 31 2.04 4.44 -7.88
C VAL A 31 3.48 4.02 -7.57
N THR A 32 4.26 3.76 -8.60
CA THR A 32 5.68 3.43 -8.50
C THR A 32 6.50 4.68 -8.23
N MET A 33 7.35 4.67 -7.23
CA MET A 33 8.26 5.76 -6.86
C MET A 33 9.72 5.36 -7.11
N ILE A 34 10.61 6.35 -7.27
CA ILE A 34 12.05 6.10 -7.32
C ILE A 34 12.49 5.72 -5.91
N GLY A 35 13.07 4.53 -5.77
CA GLY A 35 13.66 4.03 -4.53
C GLY A 35 12.78 3.07 -3.74
N ASP A 36 11.45 3.12 -3.86
CA ASP A 36 10.56 2.15 -3.24
C ASP A 36 9.21 2.07 -3.97
N ASN A 37 8.49 0.97 -3.74
CA ASN A 37 7.11 0.83 -4.17
C ASN A 37 6.18 1.22 -3.01
N LEU A 38 5.16 1.99 -3.32
CA LEU A 38 4.13 2.32 -2.34
C LEU A 38 3.48 1.04 -1.83
N ASP A 39 3.44 0.87 -0.51
CA ASP A 39 2.71 -0.20 0.14
C ASP A 39 1.22 0.15 0.17
N VAL A 40 0.51 -0.26 -0.87
CA VAL A 40 -0.93 -0.02 -0.99
C VAL A 40 -1.70 -1.06 -0.21
N HIS A 41 -2.52 -0.65 0.74
CA HIS A 41 -3.43 -1.56 1.43
C HIS A 41 -4.45 -2.16 0.47
N VAL A 42 -4.45 -3.50 0.40
CA VAL A 42 -5.23 -4.25 -0.60
C VAL A 42 -6.55 -4.69 0.01
N TYR A 43 -7.54 -3.79 -0.01
CA TYR A 43 -8.90 -4.08 0.41
C TYR A 43 -9.92 -3.51 -0.58
N ASP A 44 -11.06 -4.18 -0.73
CA ASP A 44 -12.14 -3.80 -1.65
C ASP A 44 -11.65 -3.61 -3.10
N ILE A 45 -10.83 -4.53 -3.53
CA ILE A 45 -10.33 -4.61 -4.90
C ILE A 45 -11.23 -5.52 -5.75
N GLU A 46 -11.28 -5.24 -7.06
CA GLU A 46 -11.95 -6.09 -8.03
C GLU A 46 -11.02 -7.24 -8.44
N ARG A 47 -9.77 -6.91 -8.82
CA ARG A 47 -8.77 -7.89 -9.24
C ARG A 47 -7.36 -7.30 -9.24
N VAL A 48 -6.38 -8.18 -9.29
CA VAL A 48 -4.98 -7.84 -9.54
C VAL A 48 -4.56 -8.46 -10.87
N GLU A 49 -3.99 -7.66 -11.75
CA GLU A 49 -3.48 -8.09 -13.05
C GLU A 49 -1.95 -8.04 -13.05
N SER A 50 -1.33 -9.11 -13.53
CA SER A 50 0.12 -9.19 -13.71
C SER A 50 0.45 -9.27 -15.19
N LEU A 51 1.08 -8.23 -15.73
CA LEU A 51 1.54 -8.14 -17.10
C LEU A 51 3.02 -8.44 -17.15
N THR A 52 3.38 -9.65 -17.59
CA THR A 52 4.77 -10.10 -17.59
C THR A 52 5.52 -9.72 -18.85
N GLY A 53 6.79 -9.36 -18.73
CA GLY A 53 7.65 -8.92 -19.81
C GLY A 53 7.68 -7.41 -19.99
N PRO A 54 8.56 -6.89 -20.87
CA PRO A 54 8.71 -5.45 -21.07
C PRO A 54 7.41 -4.78 -21.53
N GLN A 55 6.93 -3.81 -20.79
CA GLN A 55 5.71 -3.05 -21.04
C GLN A 55 5.97 -1.56 -21.27
N GLY A 56 7.22 -1.15 -21.41
CA GLY A 56 7.64 0.25 -21.45
C GLY A 56 7.01 1.09 -22.56
N THR A 57 6.61 0.50 -23.67
CA THR A 57 5.94 1.22 -24.78
C THR A 57 4.56 1.73 -24.42
N LEU A 58 3.83 1.03 -23.54
CA LEU A 58 2.47 1.39 -23.12
C LEU A 58 2.45 2.05 -21.75
N TYR A 59 3.29 1.57 -20.83
CA TYR A 59 3.29 1.96 -19.43
C TYR A 59 4.50 2.84 -19.03
N GLY A 60 5.45 3.08 -19.92
CA GLY A 60 6.59 3.96 -19.69
C GLY A 60 7.65 3.38 -18.77
N ALA A 61 8.22 4.24 -17.90
CA ALA A 61 9.33 3.88 -17.02
C ALA A 61 8.94 2.81 -15.99
N ALA A 62 9.95 2.12 -15.44
CA ALA A 62 9.81 1.08 -14.43
C ALA A 62 9.05 -0.20 -14.86
N SER A 63 8.75 -0.36 -16.15
CA SER A 63 8.02 -1.51 -16.70
C SER A 63 8.92 -2.47 -17.49
N GLN A 64 10.16 -2.67 -17.04
CA GLN A 64 11.16 -3.49 -17.75
C GLN A 64 10.89 -4.99 -17.61
N ALA A 65 10.53 -5.44 -16.42
CA ALA A 65 10.19 -6.83 -16.14
C ALA A 65 8.68 -7.10 -16.25
N GLY A 66 7.87 -6.06 -16.14
CA GLY A 66 6.42 -6.11 -16.24
C GLY A 66 5.71 -5.10 -15.35
N ASN A 67 4.38 -5.25 -15.25
CA ASN A 67 3.51 -4.39 -14.44
C ASN A 67 2.62 -5.22 -13.53
N LEU A 68 2.34 -4.69 -12.36
CA LEU A 68 1.28 -5.15 -11.47
C LEU A 68 0.19 -4.07 -11.41
N LYS A 69 -1.03 -4.39 -11.84
CA LYS A 69 -2.17 -3.48 -11.75
C LYS A 69 -3.13 -3.96 -10.68
N ILE A 70 -3.42 -3.10 -9.72
CA ILE A 70 -4.44 -3.29 -8.70
C ILE A 70 -5.67 -2.52 -9.18
N ILE A 71 -6.76 -3.22 -9.43
CA ILE A 71 -8.00 -2.62 -9.92
C ILE A 71 -9.01 -2.61 -8.79
N THR A 72 -9.46 -1.41 -8.43
CA THR A 72 -10.40 -1.22 -7.32
C THR A 72 -11.83 -1.48 -7.77
N LYS A 73 -12.68 -1.92 -6.84
CA LYS A 73 -14.12 -2.04 -7.10
C LYS A 73 -14.72 -0.67 -7.34
N LYS A 74 -15.46 -0.55 -8.45
CA LYS A 74 -16.17 0.66 -8.82
C LYS A 74 -17.51 0.77 -8.11
N PRO A 75 -18.03 2.00 -7.93
CA PRO A 75 -19.41 2.18 -7.47
C PRO A 75 -20.41 1.48 -8.38
N SER A 76 -21.45 0.89 -7.81
CA SER A 76 -22.51 0.14 -8.51
C SER A 76 -23.90 0.68 -8.16
N SER A 77 -24.89 0.33 -8.99
CA SER A 77 -26.29 0.74 -8.79
C SER A 77 -27.01 0.00 -7.66
N GLU A 78 -26.34 -0.93 -6.97
CA GLU A 78 -26.92 -1.68 -5.87
C GLU A 78 -26.26 -1.25 -4.56
N PHE A 79 -27.06 -1.19 -3.47
CA PHE A 79 -26.50 -0.98 -2.14
C PHE A 79 -25.71 -2.20 -1.71
N ASP A 80 -24.47 -1.99 -1.29
CA ASP A 80 -23.58 -3.04 -0.81
C ASP A 80 -22.71 -2.49 0.33
N SER A 81 -22.44 -3.31 1.34
CA SER A 81 -21.58 -2.94 2.44
C SER A 81 -20.92 -4.16 3.07
N GLY A 82 -19.74 -3.97 3.61
CA GLY A 82 -19.04 -5.02 4.31
C GLY A 82 -17.99 -4.46 5.24
N PHE A 83 -17.59 -5.28 6.21
CA PHE A 83 -16.47 -4.97 7.09
C PHE A 83 -15.73 -6.26 7.47
N ASN A 84 -14.45 -6.10 7.74
CA ASN A 84 -13.62 -7.14 8.34
C ASN A 84 -13.02 -6.61 9.64
N LEU A 85 -12.89 -7.50 10.61
CA LEU A 85 -12.22 -7.25 11.87
C LEU A 85 -11.25 -8.40 12.12
N SER A 86 -9.97 -8.08 12.29
CA SER A 86 -8.94 -9.03 12.66
C SER A 86 -8.28 -8.62 13.96
N ALA A 87 -7.96 -9.60 14.80
CA ALA A 87 -7.18 -9.42 16.00
C ALA A 87 -6.18 -10.58 16.10
N GLU A 88 -4.91 -10.24 16.27
CA GLU A 88 -3.81 -11.18 16.33
C GLU A 88 -2.99 -10.95 17.60
N SER A 89 -2.32 -11.99 18.07
CA SER A 89 -1.43 -11.93 19.23
C SER A 89 -0.12 -12.63 18.90
N THR A 90 0.96 -11.90 19.06
CA THR A 90 2.31 -12.44 18.86
C THR A 90 2.91 -12.79 20.22
N ARG A 91 3.50 -14.00 20.30
CA ARG A 91 4.14 -14.44 21.55
C ARG A 91 5.38 -13.57 21.85
N GLY A 92 5.37 -12.89 22.98
CA GLY A 92 6.44 -11.97 23.38
C GLY A 92 6.38 -10.61 22.70
N GLY A 93 5.23 -10.25 22.13
CA GLY A 93 4.99 -8.95 21.51
C GLY A 93 3.60 -8.44 21.85
N ASP A 94 3.25 -7.30 21.30
CA ASP A 94 1.94 -6.69 21.44
C ASP A 94 0.89 -7.29 20.53
N GLY A 95 -0.37 -7.02 20.82
CA GLY A 95 -1.49 -7.45 19.98
C GLY A 95 -1.66 -6.56 18.76
N SER A 96 -1.94 -7.17 17.60
CA SER A 96 -2.28 -6.48 16.36
C SER A 96 -3.79 -6.45 16.16
N THR A 97 -4.28 -5.38 15.54
CA THR A 97 -5.71 -5.24 15.21
C THR A 97 -5.88 -4.59 13.86
N MET A 98 -6.77 -5.13 13.03
CA MET A 98 -7.13 -4.56 11.75
C MET A 98 -8.64 -4.41 11.65
N VAL A 99 -9.08 -3.24 11.24
CA VAL A 99 -10.49 -2.94 10.94
C VAL A 99 -10.55 -2.33 9.55
N GLU A 100 -11.35 -2.92 8.69
CA GLU A 100 -11.55 -2.41 7.34
C GLU A 100 -13.02 -2.55 6.95
N GLY A 101 -13.52 -1.63 6.13
CA GLY A 101 -14.91 -1.66 5.72
C GLY A 101 -15.18 -0.83 4.48
N PHE A 102 -16.28 -1.15 3.82
CA PHE A 102 -16.77 -0.40 2.69
C PHE A 102 -18.29 -0.22 2.73
N VAL A 103 -18.75 0.82 2.04
CA VAL A 103 -20.16 1.03 1.75
C VAL A 103 -20.31 1.55 0.32
N ASN A 104 -21.21 0.95 -0.44
CA ASN A 104 -21.63 1.38 -1.76
C ASN A 104 -23.05 1.92 -1.69
N ILE A 105 -23.24 3.17 -2.10
CA ILE A 105 -24.51 3.91 -2.00
C ILE A 105 -24.98 4.31 -3.40
N PRO A 106 -26.03 3.68 -3.94
CA PRO A 106 -26.65 4.16 -5.16
C PRO A 106 -27.34 5.50 -4.91
N LEU A 107 -26.96 6.55 -5.64
CA LEU A 107 -27.60 7.88 -5.53
C LEU A 107 -28.79 8.00 -6.48
N SER A 108 -28.70 7.36 -7.64
CA SER A 108 -29.73 7.32 -8.67
C SER A 108 -29.51 6.09 -9.56
N GLN A 109 -30.34 5.96 -10.61
CA GLN A 109 -30.12 4.91 -11.62
C GLN A 109 -28.79 5.07 -12.37
N ASN A 110 -28.25 6.30 -12.40
CA ASN A 110 -27.07 6.64 -13.19
C ASN A 110 -25.87 7.09 -12.33
N ALA A 111 -26.01 7.13 -11.00
CA ALA A 111 -24.94 7.61 -10.13
C ALA A 111 -24.84 6.79 -8.85
N ALA A 112 -23.61 6.51 -8.43
CA ALA A 112 -23.31 5.82 -7.19
C ALA A 112 -22.02 6.33 -6.54
N LEU A 113 -21.95 6.18 -5.23
CA LEU A 113 -20.77 6.45 -4.40
C LEU A 113 -20.29 5.15 -3.74
N ARG A 114 -18.98 5.01 -3.60
CA ARG A 114 -18.37 3.96 -2.80
C ARG A 114 -17.32 4.55 -1.87
N PHE A 115 -17.45 4.25 -0.59
CA PHE A 115 -16.49 4.61 0.44
C PHE A 115 -15.83 3.37 0.99
N VAL A 116 -14.52 3.45 1.22
CA VAL A 116 -13.69 2.40 1.82
C VAL A 116 -12.84 3.05 2.88
N GLY A 117 -12.63 2.38 3.98
CA GLY A 117 -11.73 2.83 5.04
C GLY A 117 -11.11 1.67 5.75
N PHE A 118 -9.89 1.88 6.26
CA PHE A 118 -9.18 0.89 7.06
C PHE A 118 -8.32 1.55 8.14
N ASN A 119 -8.09 0.81 9.21
CA ASN A 119 -7.09 1.08 10.22
C ASN A 119 -6.44 -0.25 10.59
N ASP A 120 -5.15 -0.32 10.41
CA ASP A 120 -4.30 -1.49 10.66
C ASP A 120 -3.23 -1.11 11.68
N ARG A 121 -3.18 -1.85 12.78
CA ARG A 121 -2.21 -1.66 13.87
C ARG A 121 -1.47 -2.97 14.06
N ASP A 122 -0.25 -3.00 13.60
CA ASP A 122 0.68 -4.10 13.85
C ASP A 122 1.37 -3.89 15.18
N GLY A 123 1.17 -4.81 16.13
CA GLY A 123 1.88 -4.80 17.39
C GLY A 123 3.35 -5.21 17.20
N GLY A 124 4.26 -4.46 17.81
CA GLY A 124 5.67 -4.75 17.80
C GLY A 124 6.02 -6.06 18.53
N PHE A 125 7.18 -6.61 18.22
CA PHE A 125 7.73 -7.83 18.86
C PHE A 125 9.26 -7.81 18.96
N ILE A 126 9.89 -6.68 18.65
CA ILE A 126 11.34 -6.49 18.72
C ILE A 126 11.62 -5.42 19.76
N ASP A 127 12.40 -5.77 20.80
CA ASP A 127 12.79 -4.83 21.83
C ASP A 127 14.06 -4.07 21.42
N SER A 128 14.04 -2.77 21.59
CA SER A 128 15.24 -1.94 21.53
C SER A 128 15.92 -1.94 22.91
N VAL A 129 16.96 -2.75 23.06
CA VAL A 129 17.67 -2.88 24.33
C VAL A 129 18.78 -1.83 24.47
N ASN A 130 19.09 -1.45 25.72
CA ASN A 130 20.15 -0.48 25.97
C ASN A 130 21.52 -1.01 25.56
N ASP A 131 22.21 -0.24 24.72
CA ASP A 131 23.59 -0.50 24.32
C ASP A 131 24.36 0.81 24.12
N SER A 132 25.68 0.71 24.08
CA SER A 132 26.56 1.83 23.80
C SER A 132 27.73 1.44 22.91
N ILE A 133 28.11 2.32 22.01
CA ILE A 133 29.27 2.16 21.15
C ILE A 133 30.29 3.27 21.42
N THR A 134 31.55 2.89 21.61
CA THR A 134 32.67 3.83 21.68
C THR A 134 33.44 3.80 20.36
N TYR A 135 33.50 4.92 19.69
CA TYR A 135 34.23 5.05 18.44
C TYR A 135 35.75 5.07 18.71
N PRO A 136 36.52 4.07 18.24
CA PRO A 136 37.91 3.88 18.66
C PRO A 136 38.85 5.02 18.24
N VAL A 137 38.51 5.77 17.19
CA VAL A 137 39.36 6.89 16.68
C VAL A 137 39.08 8.17 17.45
N SER A 138 37.85 8.48 17.75
CA SER A 138 37.44 9.74 18.42
C SER A 138 37.32 9.61 19.94
N GLY A 139 37.22 8.40 20.48
CA GLY A 139 36.93 8.13 21.88
C GLY A 139 35.51 8.53 22.33
N ILE A 140 34.65 8.96 21.40
CA ILE A 140 33.27 9.36 21.71
C ILE A 140 32.44 8.12 21.96
N THR A 141 31.76 8.07 23.11
CA THR A 141 30.76 7.06 23.40
C THR A 141 29.37 7.61 23.12
N ARG A 142 28.57 6.81 22.39
CA ARG A 142 27.16 7.09 22.17
C ARG A 142 26.32 5.91 22.70
N SER A 143 25.28 6.24 23.44
CA SER A 143 24.28 5.30 23.94
C SER A 143 22.97 5.47 23.18
N ASN A 144 22.19 4.40 23.06
CA ASN A 144 20.82 4.42 22.57
C ASN A 144 19.78 4.50 23.71
N GLU A 145 20.18 4.85 24.93
CA GLU A 145 19.32 4.87 26.13
C GLU A 145 17.97 5.58 25.91
N VAL A 146 17.95 6.66 25.12
CA VAL A 146 16.74 7.43 24.80
C VAL A 146 15.82 6.75 23.79
N PHE A 147 16.26 5.63 23.20
CA PHE A 147 15.53 4.83 22.20
C PHE A 147 15.26 3.41 22.70
N VAL A 148 15.43 3.17 24.00
CA VAL A 148 15.09 1.90 24.63
C VAL A 148 13.58 1.82 24.76
N GLU A 149 13.00 0.81 24.11
CA GLU A 149 11.56 0.63 24.03
C GLU A 149 11.24 -0.84 23.77
N ASP A 150 10.29 -1.39 24.51
CA ASP A 150 9.77 -2.73 24.24
C ASP A 150 8.88 -2.69 23.02
N ASN A 151 8.93 -3.75 22.18
CA ASN A 151 8.10 -3.91 20.99
C ASN A 151 8.20 -2.73 19.99
N PHE A 152 9.38 -2.16 19.86
CA PHE A 152 9.68 -0.90 19.14
C PHE A 152 9.30 -0.92 17.64
N ASN A 153 9.08 -2.09 17.05
CA ASN A 153 8.74 -2.26 15.63
C ASN A 153 7.21 -2.29 15.37
N ASP A 154 6.44 -1.65 16.21
CA ASP A 154 5.02 -1.44 15.94
C ASP A 154 4.79 -0.57 14.68
N ALA A 155 3.66 -0.74 14.03
CA ALA A 155 3.28 0.04 12.88
C ALA A 155 1.78 0.35 12.88
N VAL A 156 1.44 1.57 12.49
CA VAL A 156 0.05 1.98 12.31
C VAL A 156 -0.13 2.47 10.88
N LYS A 157 -1.10 1.90 10.19
CA LYS A 157 -1.51 2.29 8.84
C LYS A 157 -2.99 2.59 8.86
N ASP A 158 -3.38 3.72 8.33
CA ASP A 158 -4.77 4.07 8.13
C ASP A 158 -4.97 4.70 6.76
N GLY A 159 -6.16 4.54 6.22
CA GLY A 159 -6.43 5.10 4.93
C GLY A 159 -7.91 5.03 4.56
N TYR A 160 -8.20 5.71 3.47
CA TYR A 160 -9.55 5.77 2.94
C TYR A 160 -9.56 5.98 1.43
N ARG A 161 -10.66 5.56 0.81
CA ARG A 161 -10.97 5.80 -0.60
C ARG A 161 -12.42 6.26 -0.74
N ALA A 162 -12.65 7.28 -1.54
CA ALA A 162 -13.97 7.72 -1.96
C ALA A 162 -14.04 7.69 -3.49
N ALA A 163 -15.01 6.98 -4.03
CA ALA A 163 -15.23 6.85 -5.47
C ALA A 163 -16.62 7.29 -5.84
N LEU A 164 -16.73 8.09 -6.90
CA LEU A 164 -17.98 8.51 -7.52
C LEU A 164 -18.01 8.00 -8.96
N ARG A 165 -19.11 7.39 -9.34
CA ARG A 165 -19.41 7.04 -10.73
C ARG A 165 -20.71 7.70 -11.15
N VAL A 166 -20.69 8.31 -12.34
CA VAL A 166 -21.85 8.94 -12.96
C VAL A 166 -21.91 8.57 -14.44
N ASP A 167 -22.95 7.90 -14.86
CA ASP A 167 -23.26 7.66 -16.28
C ASP A 167 -23.98 8.88 -16.83
N LEU A 168 -23.23 9.73 -17.54
CA LEU A 168 -23.71 10.99 -18.11
C LEU A 168 -24.58 10.76 -19.34
N SER A 169 -24.33 9.70 -20.09
CA SER A 169 -25.11 9.24 -21.24
C SER A 169 -24.79 7.77 -21.54
N GLU A 170 -25.42 7.17 -22.54
CA GLU A 170 -25.15 5.80 -22.99
C GLU A 170 -23.68 5.54 -23.37
N ASN A 171 -22.94 6.58 -23.75
CA ASN A 171 -21.56 6.47 -24.23
C ASN A 171 -20.53 7.17 -23.30
N TRP A 172 -20.98 7.83 -22.24
CA TRP A 172 -20.09 8.62 -21.37
C TRP A 172 -20.31 8.28 -19.90
N THR A 173 -19.27 7.77 -19.26
CA THR A 173 -19.21 7.54 -17.81
C THR A 173 -18.09 8.38 -17.21
N LEU A 174 -18.36 9.08 -16.12
CA LEU A 174 -17.39 9.79 -15.30
C LEU A 174 -17.09 8.95 -14.05
N ASP A 175 -15.85 8.56 -13.88
CA ASP A 175 -15.33 7.95 -12.67
C ASP A 175 -14.36 8.94 -11.99
N VAL A 176 -14.62 9.25 -10.71
CA VAL A 176 -13.75 10.10 -9.88
C VAL A 176 -13.36 9.31 -8.65
N ASN A 177 -12.06 9.18 -8.41
CA ASN A 177 -11.50 8.52 -7.25
C ASN A 177 -10.63 9.47 -6.44
N TYR A 178 -10.77 9.44 -5.12
CA TYR A 178 -9.90 10.11 -4.18
C TYR A 178 -9.46 9.12 -3.11
N MET A 179 -8.17 9.06 -2.83
CA MET A 179 -7.60 8.13 -1.87
C MET A 179 -6.51 8.82 -1.04
N GLY A 180 -6.41 8.43 0.24
CA GLY A 180 -5.35 8.80 1.16
C GLY A 180 -4.96 7.63 2.05
N GLN A 181 -3.68 7.54 2.35
CA GLN A 181 -3.07 6.58 3.27
C GLN A 181 -1.94 7.26 4.03
#